data_5b83b02b8abc51fcba8f3c68aa7e1595
#
_entry.id   5b83b02b8abc51fcba8f3c68aa7e1595
#
_cell.length_a   1.000
_cell.length_b   1.000
_cell.length_c   1.000
_cell.angle_alpha   90.00
_cell.angle_beta   90.00
_cell.angle_gamma   90.00
#
_symmetry.space_group_name_H-M   'P 1'
#
loop_
_entity.id
_entity.type
_entity.pdbx_description
1 polymer ?
#
loop_
_entity_poly.entity_id
_entity_poly.type
_entity_poly.pdbx_seq_one_letter_code
_entity_poly.pdbx_strand_id
1 'polypeptide(L)'
;MNVEAAVTSMDPIMRAIVTISVLVFFAKVLGSVFSSFKLPPVIGELMAGILLGPSLLGTAIIIFGEPLVVLNEFVDAFAEIGAIMILFSAGLEMGATSLRKAGGWAFVVASGGALLPFIGGYYLFTWLGYSQGSALMIGAIMVATSLAITVRVMEDFG
;
A
#
# COMPACT_ATOMS: atom_id res chain seq x y z
N MET A 1 -31.71 16.65 24.74
CA MET A 1 -30.76 15.72 24.07
C MET A 1 -29.88 16.61 23.23
N ASN A 2 -28.67 16.95 23.75
CA ASN A 2 -27.81 17.93 23.11
C ASN A 2 -27.24 17.37 21.81
N VAL A 3 -27.40 18.11 20.74
CA VAL A 3 -26.86 17.75 19.40
C VAL A 3 -25.33 17.55 19.47
N GLU A 4 -24.65 18.28 20.36
CA GLU A 4 -23.22 18.10 20.65
C GLU A 4 -22.88 16.69 21.20
N ALA A 5 -23.73 16.10 22.03
CA ALA A 5 -23.50 14.75 22.58
C ALA A 5 -23.77 13.63 21.54
N ALA A 6 -24.61 13.88 20.52
CA ALA A 6 -24.86 12.95 19.43
C ALA A 6 -23.75 12.98 18.37
N VAL A 7 -23.01 14.09 18.24
CA VAL A 7 -21.86 14.22 17.34
C VAL A 7 -20.59 13.61 17.95
N THR A 8 -20.51 13.51 19.28
CA THR A 8 -19.30 13.04 20.01
C THR A 8 -19.15 11.51 20.06
N SER A 9 -20.09 10.75 19.49
CA SER A 9 -20.00 9.28 19.42
C SER A 9 -20.51 8.75 18.08
N MET A 10 -19.85 9.11 17.00
CA MET A 10 -20.06 8.34 15.76
C MET A 10 -19.69 6.87 16.03
N ASP A 11 -20.60 5.97 15.65
CA ASP A 11 -20.34 4.54 15.62
C ASP A 11 -19.01 4.27 14.87
N PRO A 12 -18.12 3.42 15.40
CA PRO A 12 -16.83 3.07 14.77
C PRO A 12 -16.97 2.66 13.31
N ILE A 13 -18.08 2.00 12.93
CA ILE A 13 -18.38 1.63 11.55
C ILE A 13 -18.66 2.88 10.71
N MET A 14 -19.46 3.82 11.22
CA MET A 14 -19.76 5.06 10.52
C MET A 14 -18.48 5.87 10.26
N ARG A 15 -17.58 5.94 11.25
CA ARG A 15 -16.27 6.56 11.11
C ARG A 15 -15.42 5.89 10.04
N ALA A 16 -15.39 4.57 10.03
CA ALA A 16 -14.67 3.81 9.00
C ALA A 16 -15.19 4.14 7.60
N ILE A 17 -16.51 4.19 7.42
CA ILE A 17 -17.13 4.53 6.13
C ILE A 17 -16.72 5.93 5.67
N VAL A 18 -16.75 6.93 6.56
CA VAL A 18 -16.33 8.30 6.26
C VAL A 18 -14.84 8.33 5.90
N THR A 19 -13.98 7.73 6.72
CA THR A 19 -12.54 7.64 6.50
C THR A 19 -12.22 7.00 5.14
N ILE A 20 -12.80 5.84 4.86
CA ILE A 20 -12.60 5.12 3.60
C ILE A 20 -13.08 5.97 2.42
N SER A 21 -14.25 6.60 2.54
CA SER A 21 -14.80 7.45 1.48
C SER A 21 -13.88 8.62 1.15
N VAL A 22 -13.35 9.28 2.17
CA VAL A 22 -12.40 10.39 2.02
C VAL A 22 -11.10 9.90 1.38
N LEU A 23 -10.53 8.82 1.89
CA LEU A 23 -9.28 8.26 1.36
C LEU A 23 -9.43 7.85 -0.11
N VAL A 24 -10.51 7.14 -0.47
CA VAL A 24 -10.77 6.72 -1.85
C VAL A 24 -11.01 7.90 -2.77
N PHE A 25 -11.75 8.92 -2.32
CA PHE A 25 -11.99 10.12 -3.11
C PHE A 25 -10.66 10.83 -3.44
N PHE A 26 -9.85 11.11 -2.44
CA PHE A 26 -8.57 11.79 -2.66
C PHE A 26 -7.56 10.93 -3.42
N ALA A 27 -7.55 9.62 -3.21
CA ALA A 27 -6.75 8.70 -3.99
C ALA A 27 -7.09 8.79 -5.48
N LYS A 28 -8.39 8.80 -5.83
CA LYS A 28 -8.81 8.95 -7.23
C LYS A 28 -8.51 10.32 -7.81
N VAL A 29 -8.67 11.38 -7.04
CA VAL A 29 -8.32 12.74 -7.47
C VAL A 29 -6.82 12.86 -7.75
N LEU A 30 -5.96 12.45 -6.78
CA LEU A 30 -4.52 12.50 -6.97
C LEU A 30 -4.05 11.54 -8.06
N GLY A 31 -4.60 10.35 -8.14
CA GLY A 31 -4.32 9.40 -9.22
C GLY A 31 -4.60 10.00 -10.60
N SER A 32 -5.74 10.69 -10.75
CA SER A 32 -6.07 11.40 -11.99
C SER A 32 -5.11 12.55 -12.30
N VAL A 33 -4.72 13.32 -11.29
CA VAL A 33 -3.71 14.39 -11.45
C VAL A 33 -2.38 13.82 -11.91
N PHE A 34 -1.89 12.75 -11.29
CA PHE A 34 -0.61 12.11 -11.69
C PHE A 34 -0.70 11.52 -13.10
N SER A 35 -1.83 10.93 -13.46
CA SER A 35 -2.08 10.44 -14.83
C SER A 35 -1.99 11.56 -15.86
N SER A 36 -2.42 12.78 -15.55
CA SER A 36 -2.29 13.93 -16.46
C SER A 36 -0.83 14.31 -16.73
N PHE A 37 0.07 13.98 -15.81
CA PHE A 37 1.53 14.13 -15.96
C PHE A 37 2.21 12.90 -16.60
N LYS A 38 1.43 11.94 -17.14
CA LYS A 38 1.92 10.67 -17.70
C LYS A 38 2.68 9.81 -16.66
N LEU A 39 2.32 9.94 -15.39
CA LEU A 39 2.81 9.09 -14.31
C LEU A 39 1.75 8.04 -13.97
N PRO A 40 2.14 6.84 -13.49
CA PRO A 40 1.18 5.84 -13.05
C PRO A 40 0.23 6.40 -11.99
N PRO A 41 -1.10 6.23 -12.13
CA PRO A 41 -2.09 6.72 -11.16
C PRO A 41 -1.83 6.24 -9.73
N VAL A 42 -1.27 5.04 -9.58
CA VAL A 42 -0.96 4.45 -8.26
C VAL A 42 -0.02 5.34 -7.42
N ILE A 43 0.88 6.11 -8.06
CA ILE A 43 1.76 7.03 -7.33
C ILE A 43 0.92 8.11 -6.65
N GLY A 44 -0.07 8.66 -7.35
CA GLY A 44 -1.01 9.64 -6.78
C GLY A 44 -1.88 9.04 -5.69
N GLU A 45 -2.33 7.80 -5.86
CA GLU A 45 -3.12 7.06 -4.86
C GLU A 45 -2.31 6.83 -3.57
N LEU A 46 -1.03 6.45 -3.68
CA LEU A 46 -0.12 6.30 -2.54
C LEU A 46 0.16 7.65 -1.86
N MET A 47 0.39 8.70 -2.63
CA MET A 47 0.57 10.06 -2.11
C MET A 47 -0.66 10.54 -1.33
N ALA A 48 -1.88 10.22 -1.79
CA ALA A 48 -3.10 10.51 -1.06
C ALA A 48 -3.09 9.85 0.32
N GLY A 49 -2.73 8.57 0.39
CA GLY A 49 -2.62 7.83 1.65
C GLY A 49 -1.59 8.41 2.61
N ILE A 50 -0.42 8.86 2.11
CA ILE A 50 0.62 9.50 2.91
C ILE A 50 0.16 10.87 3.42
N LEU A 51 -0.41 11.69 2.54
CA LEU A 51 -0.85 13.04 2.87
C LEU A 51 -2.03 13.04 3.86
N LEU A 52 -3.00 12.15 3.66
CA LEU A 52 -4.19 12.03 4.51
C LEU A 52 -4.00 11.04 5.67
N GLY A 53 -2.86 10.36 5.70
CA GLY A 53 -2.54 9.47 6.80
C GLY A 53 -2.41 10.20 8.15
N PRO A 54 -2.41 9.45 9.26
CA PRO A 54 -2.38 10.03 10.60
C PRO A 54 -1.08 10.82 10.88
N SER A 55 -0.03 10.59 10.10
CA SER A 55 1.27 11.26 10.27
C SER A 55 1.32 12.69 9.72
N LEU A 56 0.37 13.11 8.88
CA LEU A 56 0.37 14.43 8.25
C LEU A 56 -0.98 15.15 8.44
N LEU A 57 -1.83 15.16 7.42
CA LEU A 57 -3.05 15.98 7.41
C LEU A 57 -4.26 15.27 8.06
N GLY A 58 -4.30 13.94 8.05
CA GLY A 58 -5.48 13.19 8.46
C GLY A 58 -5.90 13.41 9.90
N THR A 59 -4.95 13.63 10.81
CA THR A 59 -5.22 13.96 12.21
C THR A 59 -5.20 15.47 12.47
N ALA A 60 -4.54 16.26 11.61
CA ALA A 60 -4.47 17.72 11.76
C ALA A 60 -5.77 18.42 11.33
N ILE A 61 -6.50 17.83 10.37
CA ILE A 61 -7.79 18.36 9.93
C ILE A 61 -8.88 17.82 10.84
N ILE A 62 -9.46 18.69 11.64
CA ILE A 62 -10.56 18.36 12.54
C ILE A 62 -11.87 18.85 11.90
N ILE A 63 -12.81 17.92 11.67
CA ILE A 63 -14.14 18.19 11.17
C ILE A 63 -15.15 17.71 12.22
N PHE A 64 -16.04 18.60 12.66
CA PHE A 64 -17.02 18.32 13.71
C PHE A 64 -16.42 17.83 15.05
N GLY A 65 -15.20 18.33 15.39
CA GLY A 65 -14.52 17.96 16.63
C GLY A 65 -13.74 16.64 16.58
N GLU A 66 -13.66 16.00 15.43
CA GLU A 66 -12.99 14.73 15.22
C GLU A 66 -11.99 14.79 14.06
N PRO A 67 -10.89 14.04 14.11
CA PRO A 67 -9.96 13.94 12.97
C PRO A 67 -10.67 13.45 11.71
N LEU A 68 -10.28 14.03 10.56
CA LEU A 68 -10.85 13.66 9.25
C LEU A 68 -10.63 12.19 8.93
N VAL A 69 -9.47 11.66 9.28
CA VAL A 69 -9.09 10.26 9.08
C VAL A 69 -8.80 9.61 10.44
N VAL A 70 -9.57 8.60 10.77
CA VAL A 70 -9.40 7.79 11.97
C VAL A 70 -9.18 6.34 11.55
N LEU A 71 -7.98 5.84 11.78
CA LEU A 71 -7.69 4.42 11.57
C LEU A 71 -8.29 3.61 12.70
N ASN A 72 -9.07 2.61 12.35
CA ASN A 72 -9.65 1.65 13.26
C ASN A 72 -9.67 0.25 12.61
N GLU A 73 -10.04 -0.76 13.37
CA GLU A 73 -10.07 -2.15 12.91
C GLU A 73 -10.90 -2.38 11.64
N PHE A 74 -11.95 -1.58 11.40
CA PHE A 74 -12.77 -1.67 10.19
C PHE A 74 -12.05 -1.11 8.96
N VAL A 75 -11.28 -0.03 9.12
CA VAL A 75 -10.44 0.54 8.06
C VAL A 75 -9.32 -0.43 7.71
N ASP A 76 -8.69 -1.04 8.72
CA ASP A 76 -7.62 -2.03 8.53
C ASP A 76 -8.16 -3.28 7.82
N ALA A 77 -9.31 -3.81 8.26
CA ALA A 77 -9.97 -4.94 7.60
C ALA A 77 -10.31 -4.63 6.14
N PHE A 78 -10.80 -3.41 5.85
CA PHE A 78 -11.09 -2.99 4.48
C PHE A 78 -9.81 -2.90 3.62
N ALA A 79 -8.72 -2.40 4.20
CA ALA A 79 -7.42 -2.34 3.52
C ALA A 79 -6.88 -3.74 3.21
N GLU A 80 -7.00 -4.70 4.14
CA GLU A 80 -6.61 -6.10 3.92
C GLU A 80 -7.44 -6.75 2.80
N ILE A 81 -8.77 -6.56 2.81
CA ILE A 81 -9.64 -7.04 1.73
C ILE A 81 -9.22 -6.41 0.39
N GLY A 82 -8.94 -5.11 0.37
CA GLY A 82 -8.46 -4.41 -0.82
C GLY A 82 -7.17 -5.01 -1.37
N ALA A 83 -6.20 -5.30 -0.50
CA ALA A 83 -4.95 -5.94 -0.88
C ALA A 83 -5.17 -7.35 -1.47
N ILE A 84 -6.04 -8.14 -0.85
CA ILE A 84 -6.42 -9.47 -1.36
C ILE A 84 -7.07 -9.35 -2.74
N MET A 85 -7.98 -8.40 -2.94
CA MET A 85 -8.66 -8.18 -4.21
C MET A 85 -7.70 -7.78 -5.33
N ILE A 86 -6.71 -6.91 -5.04
CA ILE A 86 -5.66 -6.53 -6.00
C ILE A 86 -4.85 -7.77 -6.42
N LEU A 87 -4.38 -8.55 -5.46
CA LEU A 87 -3.61 -9.75 -5.74
C LEU A 87 -4.42 -10.81 -6.50
N PHE A 88 -5.70 -10.96 -6.16
CA PHE A 88 -6.61 -11.88 -6.84
C PHE A 88 -6.84 -11.45 -8.30
N SER A 89 -7.11 -10.17 -8.55
CA SER A 89 -7.27 -9.62 -9.90
C SER A 89 -6.01 -9.84 -10.74
N ALA A 90 -4.83 -9.49 -10.21
CA ALA A 90 -3.56 -9.73 -10.85
C ALA A 90 -3.33 -11.23 -11.17
N GLY A 91 -3.70 -12.12 -10.25
CA GLY A 91 -3.62 -13.56 -10.45
C GLY A 91 -4.51 -14.07 -11.58
N LEU A 92 -5.73 -13.50 -11.72
CA LEU A 92 -6.64 -13.84 -12.81
C LEU A 92 -6.11 -13.35 -14.17
N GLU A 93 -5.57 -12.14 -14.23
CA GLU A 93 -5.04 -11.55 -15.47
C GLU A 93 -3.77 -12.25 -15.96
N MET A 94 -2.84 -12.54 -15.06
CA MET A 94 -1.59 -13.21 -15.42
C MET A 94 -1.77 -14.67 -15.86
N GLY A 95 -2.66 -15.39 -15.25
CA GLY A 95 -3.00 -16.78 -15.58
C GLY A 95 -1.82 -17.75 -15.59
N ALA A 96 -2.08 -19.05 -15.44
CA ALA A 96 -1.05 -20.09 -15.46
C ALA A 96 -0.32 -20.22 -16.81
N THR A 97 -0.95 -19.79 -17.89
CA THR A 97 -0.39 -19.87 -19.24
C THR A 97 0.74 -18.87 -19.46
N SER A 98 0.61 -17.66 -18.93
CA SER A 98 1.65 -16.63 -19.00
C SER A 98 2.88 -17.04 -18.20
N LEU A 99 2.68 -17.61 -17.01
CA LEU A 99 3.76 -18.12 -16.16
C LEU A 99 4.55 -19.24 -16.85
N ARG A 100 3.87 -20.17 -17.56
CA ARG A 100 4.53 -21.21 -18.34
C ARG A 100 5.31 -20.67 -19.54
N LYS A 101 4.82 -19.62 -20.19
CA LYS A 101 5.51 -18.98 -21.34
C LYS A 101 6.75 -18.19 -20.91
N ALA A 102 6.80 -17.66 -19.69
CA ALA A 102 7.93 -16.90 -19.18
C ALA A 102 9.24 -17.71 -19.08
N GLY A 103 9.12 -19.03 -18.88
CA GLY A 103 10.25 -19.98 -19.02
C GLY A 103 11.40 -19.75 -18.02
N GLY A 104 12.57 -20.32 -18.35
CA GLY A 104 13.74 -20.30 -17.47
C GLY A 104 14.33 -18.89 -17.23
N TRP A 105 14.17 -17.97 -18.16
CA TRP A 105 14.64 -16.59 -18.01
C TRP A 105 13.90 -15.85 -16.91
N ALA A 106 12.60 -16.06 -16.75
CA ALA A 106 11.83 -15.49 -15.64
C ALA A 106 12.34 -15.99 -14.29
N PHE A 107 12.73 -17.27 -14.21
CA PHE A 107 13.33 -17.80 -12.98
C PHE A 107 14.67 -17.14 -12.65
N VAL A 108 15.53 -16.92 -13.64
CA VAL A 108 16.84 -16.24 -13.44
C VAL A 108 16.61 -14.80 -12.97
N VAL A 109 15.71 -14.05 -13.61
CA VAL A 109 15.39 -12.67 -13.24
C VAL A 109 14.79 -12.61 -11.84
N ALA A 110 13.83 -13.48 -11.53
CA ALA A 110 13.21 -13.54 -10.19
C ALA A 110 14.23 -13.92 -9.10
N SER A 111 15.10 -14.90 -9.39
CA SER A 111 16.17 -15.27 -8.44
C SER A 111 17.15 -14.11 -8.20
N GLY A 112 17.57 -13.41 -9.24
CA GLY A 112 18.40 -12.22 -9.09
C GLY A 112 17.71 -11.10 -8.32
N GLY A 113 16.44 -10.85 -8.61
CA GLY A 113 15.61 -9.87 -7.93
C GLY A 113 15.37 -10.18 -6.44
N ALA A 114 15.42 -11.47 -6.05
CA ALA A 114 15.33 -11.89 -4.66
C ALA A 114 16.70 -11.91 -3.95
N LEU A 115 17.69 -12.50 -4.58
CA LEU A 115 19.02 -12.70 -3.96
C LEU A 115 19.80 -11.39 -3.77
N LEU A 116 19.74 -10.46 -4.72
CA LEU A 116 20.47 -9.21 -4.64
C LEU A 116 20.03 -8.35 -3.46
N PRO A 117 18.73 -8.06 -3.25
CA PRO A 117 18.28 -7.33 -2.06
C PRO A 117 18.56 -8.06 -0.76
N PHE A 118 18.43 -9.40 -0.75
CA PHE A 118 18.73 -10.20 0.43
C PHE A 118 20.19 -10.07 0.85
N ILE A 119 21.10 -10.34 -0.10
CA ILE A 119 22.54 -10.29 0.14
C ILE A 119 22.97 -8.86 0.49
N GLY A 120 22.50 -7.87 -0.29
CA GLY A 120 22.80 -6.46 -0.04
C GLY A 120 22.31 -5.99 1.33
N GLY A 121 21.10 -6.33 1.70
CA GLY A 121 20.54 -6.03 3.02
C GLY A 121 21.32 -6.71 4.15
N TYR A 122 21.57 -8.01 4.02
CA TYR A 122 22.34 -8.75 5.02
C TYR A 122 23.72 -8.13 5.30
N TYR A 123 24.51 -7.89 4.25
CA TYR A 123 25.85 -7.34 4.41
C TYR A 123 25.84 -5.89 4.87
N LEU A 124 24.92 -5.06 4.37
CA LEU A 124 24.80 -3.67 4.78
C LEU A 124 24.50 -3.57 6.28
N PHE A 125 23.51 -4.33 6.77
CA PHE A 125 23.12 -4.25 8.19
C PHE A 125 24.11 -4.93 9.11
N THR A 126 24.83 -5.96 8.64
CA THR A 126 25.99 -6.52 9.37
C THR A 126 27.10 -5.48 9.48
N TRP A 127 27.40 -4.74 8.42
CA TRP A 127 28.40 -3.66 8.43
C TRP A 127 27.99 -2.49 9.34
N LEU A 128 26.69 -2.19 9.42
CA LEU A 128 26.16 -1.20 10.36
C LEU A 128 26.16 -1.65 11.83
N GLY A 129 26.67 -2.85 12.14
CA GLY A 129 26.81 -3.36 13.49
C GLY A 129 25.60 -4.08 14.07
N TYR A 130 24.60 -4.40 13.26
CA TYR A 130 23.47 -5.22 13.71
C TYR A 130 23.88 -6.67 13.92
N SER A 131 23.17 -7.37 14.82
CA SER A 131 23.41 -8.81 15.02
C SER A 131 23.13 -9.60 13.74
N GLN A 132 23.82 -10.73 13.56
CA GLN A 132 23.63 -11.57 12.38
C GLN A 132 22.14 -11.99 12.19
N GLY A 133 21.44 -12.29 13.28
CA GLY A 133 20.01 -12.62 13.23
C GLY A 133 19.16 -11.46 12.73
N SER A 134 19.40 -10.25 13.23
CA SER A 134 18.68 -9.04 12.78
C SER A 134 19.01 -8.71 11.32
N ALA A 135 20.28 -8.78 10.92
CA ALA A 135 20.69 -8.53 9.54
C ALA A 135 20.07 -9.54 8.57
N LEU A 136 19.95 -10.81 8.97
CA LEU A 136 19.33 -11.86 8.18
C LEU A 136 17.81 -11.62 8.01
N MET A 137 17.13 -11.22 9.08
CA MET A 137 15.70 -10.85 9.01
C MET A 137 15.47 -9.63 8.11
N ILE A 138 16.31 -8.59 8.24
CA ILE A 138 16.20 -7.39 7.40
C ILE A 138 16.46 -7.73 5.94
N GLY A 139 17.48 -8.54 5.64
CA GLY A 139 17.72 -9.04 4.29
C GLY A 139 16.51 -9.78 3.73
N ALA A 140 15.87 -10.65 4.52
CA ALA A 140 14.66 -11.35 4.11
C ALA A 140 13.47 -10.41 3.85
N ILE A 141 13.30 -9.37 4.67
CA ILE A 141 12.27 -8.34 4.46
C ILE A 141 12.51 -7.58 3.15
N MET A 142 13.76 -7.28 2.81
CA MET A 142 14.10 -6.57 1.57
C MET A 142 13.80 -7.38 0.29
N VAL A 143 13.66 -8.70 0.39
CA VAL A 143 13.20 -9.56 -0.72
C VAL A 143 11.72 -9.37 -1.03
N ALA A 144 10.93 -9.03 -0.02
CA ALA A 144 9.48 -8.86 -0.14
C ALA A 144 9.15 -7.59 -0.94
N THR A 145 9.41 -7.61 -2.24
CA THR A 145 9.04 -6.54 -3.17
C THR A 145 7.54 -6.54 -3.35
N SER A 146 6.93 -5.35 -3.29
CA SER A 146 5.49 -5.20 -3.50
C SER A 146 5.08 -5.66 -4.90
N LEU A 147 4.53 -6.88 -4.99
CA LEU A 147 4.02 -7.43 -6.23
C LEU A 147 2.83 -6.60 -6.75
N ALA A 148 1.94 -6.19 -5.87
CA ALA A 148 0.73 -5.44 -6.23
C ALA A 148 1.07 -4.10 -6.93
N ILE A 149 2.03 -3.34 -6.40
CA ILE A 149 2.46 -2.07 -7.02
C ILE A 149 3.16 -2.34 -8.35
N THR A 150 4.04 -3.34 -8.40
CA THR A 150 4.77 -3.69 -9.63
C THR A 150 3.82 -4.07 -10.76
N VAL A 151 2.86 -4.95 -10.50
CA VAL A 151 1.85 -5.35 -11.49
C VAL A 151 1.05 -4.13 -11.95
N ARG A 152 0.56 -3.31 -11.01
CA ARG A 152 -0.23 -2.13 -11.34
C ARG A 152 0.54 -1.13 -12.21
N VAL A 153 1.80 -0.86 -11.90
CA VAL A 153 2.65 0.02 -12.72
C VAL A 153 2.89 -0.57 -14.11
N MET A 154 3.11 -1.89 -14.20
CA MET A 154 3.28 -2.54 -15.51
C MET A 154 2.01 -2.48 -16.35
N GLU A 155 0.83 -2.66 -15.77
CA GLU A 155 -0.46 -2.50 -16.45
C GLU A 155 -0.67 -1.06 -16.97
N ASP A 156 -0.30 -0.05 -16.18
CA ASP A 156 -0.45 1.36 -16.55
C ASP A 156 0.47 1.77 -17.72
N PHE A 157 1.57 1.06 -17.96
CA PHE A 157 2.50 1.31 -19.08
C PHE A 157 2.29 0.40 -20.30
N GLY A 158 1.49 -0.65 -20.21
CA GLY A 158 1.17 -1.60 -21.29
C GLY A 158 2.18 -2.73 -21.38
#